data_778586d41eb127f0c349b084f537fe2c
#
_entry.id   778586d41eb127f0c349b084f537fe2c
#
_cell.length_a   1.000
_cell.length_b   1.000
_cell.length_c   1.000
_cell.angle_alpha   90.00
_cell.angle_beta   90.00
_cell.angle_gamma   90.00
#
_symmetry.space_group_name_H-M   'P 1'
#
loop_
_entity.id
_entity.type
_entity.pdbx_description
1 polymer ?
#
loop_
_entity_poly.entity_id
_entity_poly.type
_entity_poly.pdbx_seq_one_letter_code
_entity_poly.pdbx_strand_id
1 'polypeptide(L)'
;MTTSRFARRIVGASLHSAGTIATFLILSVLVCLGLFLPCNLDSGVGTPLSKKSYEANLESLQGLLDSDFARVAAREDIDLTKREVAALERTVAASSTSEFIDAATEFFELEIESAEHGYLISDARALSAQRDYLLLFAEMEHPTLGYASTLEAPALYYASSMIWTIPYLAFYLPVLAAVITAALYRRKGRLLSRAPVSPACGFLVSAATGAAAAAASVVIAFMPSMLVCTIKNGFGDPAYPLMFEVGDTMRITTLGASLAESALLFVALSIVLAVVAEFFFMISSSALLTGISAVVALALPTLPFYSTAAMSPLGAYLPSTYLQVWSIAGFASFAPEFSVCPIPGVSLPAALISSIVLTVVLIGAGIALRACIDKPKGGQHA
;
A
#
# COMPACT_ATOMS: atom_id res chain seq x y z
N MET A 1 20.62 33.70 -15.50
CA MET A 1 19.92 32.48 -15.97
C MET A 1 18.58 32.45 -15.27
N THR A 2 17.45 32.39 -15.98
CA THR A 2 16.14 32.36 -15.36
C THR A 2 15.91 31.05 -14.64
N THR A 3 15.18 31.06 -13.50
CA THR A 3 14.85 29.87 -12.69
C THR A 3 14.26 28.74 -13.57
N SER A 4 13.45 29.09 -14.56
CA SER A 4 12.85 28.15 -15.52
C SER A 4 13.88 27.40 -16.39
N ARG A 5 14.90 28.10 -16.89
CA ARG A 5 16.00 27.46 -17.67
C ARG A 5 16.86 26.57 -16.78
N PHE A 6 17.07 26.97 -15.54
CA PHE A 6 17.76 26.17 -14.53
C PHE A 6 16.99 24.87 -14.23
N ALA A 7 15.70 24.96 -13.93
CA ALA A 7 14.84 23.81 -13.68
C ALA A 7 14.83 22.82 -14.87
N ARG A 8 14.64 23.30 -16.12
CA ARG A 8 14.67 22.43 -17.31
C ARG A 8 15.99 21.68 -17.50
N ARG A 9 17.12 22.31 -17.21
CA ARG A 9 18.45 21.64 -17.28
C ARG A 9 18.61 20.59 -16.18
N ILE A 10 18.04 20.84 -14.99
CA ILE A 10 18.04 19.88 -13.89
C ILE A 10 17.19 18.66 -14.26
N VAL A 11 15.96 18.87 -14.69
CA VAL A 11 15.08 17.80 -15.12
C VAL A 11 15.70 16.96 -16.25
N GLY A 12 16.16 17.62 -17.31
CA GLY A 12 16.78 16.93 -18.45
C GLY A 12 17.98 16.05 -18.05
N ALA A 13 18.84 16.51 -17.14
CA ALA A 13 20.01 15.72 -16.74
C ALA A 13 19.67 14.59 -15.76
N SER A 14 18.56 14.70 -14.98
CA SER A 14 18.07 13.63 -14.12
C SER A 14 17.55 12.47 -14.93
N LEU A 15 16.68 12.80 -15.89
CA LEU A 15 16.05 11.81 -16.76
C LEU A 15 17.04 11.03 -17.63
N HIS A 16 18.16 11.65 -18.00
CA HIS A 16 19.20 11.03 -18.83
C HIS A 16 20.36 10.41 -18.03
N SER A 17 20.21 10.28 -16.69
CA SER A 17 21.25 9.60 -15.93
C SER A 17 21.15 8.08 -16.08
N ALA A 18 22.26 7.40 -16.32
CA ALA A 18 22.27 5.94 -16.43
C ALA A 18 21.69 5.25 -15.18
N GLY A 19 21.95 5.83 -13.99
CA GLY A 19 21.39 5.31 -12.74
C GLY A 19 19.87 5.41 -12.68
N THR A 20 19.28 6.53 -13.10
CA THR A 20 17.83 6.70 -13.14
C THR A 20 17.19 5.73 -14.12
N ILE A 21 17.78 5.59 -15.31
CA ILE A 21 17.29 4.65 -16.34
C ILE A 21 17.39 3.21 -15.84
N ALA A 22 18.53 2.81 -15.25
CA ALA A 22 18.72 1.45 -14.73
C ALA A 22 17.73 1.13 -13.60
N THR A 23 17.53 2.04 -12.64
CA THR A 23 16.60 1.83 -11.54
C THR A 23 15.15 1.72 -12.06
N PHE A 24 14.81 2.54 -13.04
CA PHE A 24 13.54 2.50 -13.72
C PHE A 24 13.29 1.16 -14.44
N LEU A 25 14.28 0.69 -15.20
CA LEU A 25 14.18 -0.61 -15.90
C LEU A 25 14.03 -1.76 -14.91
N ILE A 26 14.81 -1.77 -13.83
CA ILE A 26 14.71 -2.80 -12.80
C ILE A 26 13.31 -2.81 -12.17
N LEU A 27 12.77 -1.65 -11.82
CA LEU A 27 11.43 -1.55 -11.25
C LEU A 27 10.37 -2.03 -12.25
N SER A 28 10.46 -1.62 -13.52
CA SER A 28 9.55 -2.08 -14.57
C SER A 28 9.58 -3.60 -14.76
N VAL A 29 10.78 -4.20 -14.74
CA VAL A 29 10.94 -5.65 -14.83
C VAL A 29 10.30 -6.35 -13.63
N LEU A 30 10.54 -5.86 -12.41
CA LEU A 30 9.95 -6.44 -11.19
C LEU A 30 8.43 -6.38 -11.21
N VAL A 31 7.85 -5.25 -11.62
CA VAL A 31 6.39 -5.12 -11.76
C VAL A 31 5.87 -6.07 -12.84
N CYS A 32 6.56 -6.18 -13.99
CA CYS A 32 6.15 -7.12 -15.04
C CYS A 32 6.26 -8.58 -14.62
N LEU A 33 7.25 -8.94 -13.78
CA LEU A 33 7.34 -10.30 -13.21
C LEU A 33 6.14 -10.62 -12.33
N GLY A 34 5.53 -9.63 -11.70
CA GLY A 34 4.27 -9.77 -10.95
C GLY A 34 3.12 -10.35 -11.77
N LEU A 35 3.13 -10.19 -13.11
CA LEU A 35 2.12 -10.81 -13.99
C LEU A 35 2.12 -12.35 -13.94
N PHE A 36 3.24 -12.94 -13.54
CA PHE A 36 3.42 -14.39 -13.49
C PHE A 36 3.25 -14.97 -12.09
N LEU A 37 2.89 -14.14 -11.11
CA LEU A 37 2.61 -14.62 -9.76
C LEU A 37 1.29 -15.40 -9.74
N PRO A 38 1.26 -16.60 -9.17
CA PRO A 38 0.01 -17.32 -8.96
C PRO A 38 -0.85 -16.56 -7.96
N CYS A 39 -2.13 -16.45 -8.27
CA CYS A 39 -3.12 -15.96 -7.33
C CYS A 39 -3.72 -17.16 -6.63
N ASN A 40 -3.38 -17.37 -5.39
CA ASN A 40 -3.94 -18.43 -4.58
C ASN A 40 -5.21 -17.92 -3.86
N LEU A 41 -6.27 -17.62 -4.63
CA LEU A 41 -7.59 -17.38 -4.03
C LEU A 41 -8.06 -18.59 -3.20
N ASP A 42 -7.67 -19.80 -3.64
CA ASP A 42 -8.01 -21.04 -2.96
C ASP A 42 -7.19 -21.31 -1.68
N SER A 43 -6.10 -20.59 -1.43
CA SER A 43 -5.28 -20.83 -0.24
C SER A 43 -5.75 -20.04 0.99
N GLY A 44 -6.75 -19.20 0.83
CA GLY A 44 -7.23 -18.30 1.87
C GLY A 44 -8.33 -18.90 2.72
N VAL A 45 -7.97 -19.47 3.83
CA VAL A 45 -8.89 -19.70 4.94
C VAL A 45 -9.23 -18.31 5.49
N GLY A 46 -10.52 -17.92 5.43
CA GLY A 46 -10.99 -16.70 6.08
C GLY A 46 -11.49 -15.55 5.18
N THR A 47 -11.50 -15.68 3.83
CA THR A 47 -12.21 -14.69 3.00
C THR A 47 -13.66 -15.09 2.76
N PRO A 48 -14.59 -14.12 2.85
CA PRO A 48 -15.99 -14.35 2.51
C PRO A 48 -16.22 -14.69 1.02
N LEU A 49 -15.18 -14.66 0.18
CA LEU A 49 -15.24 -14.94 -1.25
C LEU A 49 -14.67 -16.32 -1.64
N SER A 50 -14.07 -17.05 -0.70
CA SER A 50 -13.42 -18.34 -0.99
C SER A 50 -14.35 -19.51 -0.68
N LYS A 51 -14.74 -20.31 -1.69
CA LYS A 51 -15.48 -21.56 -1.49
C LYS A 51 -14.78 -22.48 -0.51
N LYS A 52 -13.45 -22.55 -0.55
CA LYS A 52 -12.65 -23.40 0.34
C LYS A 52 -12.79 -23.03 1.81
N SER A 53 -12.99 -21.73 2.13
CA SER A 53 -13.29 -21.32 3.49
C SER A 53 -14.64 -21.87 3.96
N TYR A 54 -15.65 -21.87 3.10
CA TYR A 54 -16.95 -22.42 3.42
C TYR A 54 -16.93 -23.94 3.51
N GLU A 55 -16.15 -24.63 2.69
CA GLU A 55 -15.91 -26.09 2.80
C GLU A 55 -15.28 -26.44 4.15
N ALA A 56 -14.27 -25.69 4.59
CA ALA A 56 -13.63 -25.92 5.88
C ALA A 56 -14.57 -25.62 7.06
N ASN A 57 -15.39 -24.57 6.96
CA ASN A 57 -16.40 -24.25 7.98
C ASN A 57 -17.49 -25.33 8.01
N LEU A 58 -17.92 -25.83 6.86
CA LEU A 58 -18.91 -26.89 6.74
C LEU A 58 -18.42 -28.16 7.44
N GLU A 59 -17.19 -28.60 7.15
CA GLU A 59 -16.56 -29.76 7.79
C GLU A 59 -16.48 -29.58 9.31
N SER A 60 -16.11 -28.38 9.77
CA SER A 60 -16.03 -28.03 11.19
C SER A 60 -17.38 -28.13 11.89
N LEU A 61 -18.44 -27.52 11.32
CA LEU A 61 -19.78 -27.52 11.92
C LEU A 61 -20.46 -28.90 11.86
N GLN A 62 -20.23 -29.65 10.79
CA GLN A 62 -20.70 -31.05 10.71
C GLN A 62 -20.02 -31.91 11.78
N GLY A 63 -18.69 -31.75 11.96
CA GLY A 63 -17.95 -32.42 13.03
C GLY A 63 -18.44 -32.04 14.43
N LEU A 64 -18.89 -30.78 14.62
CA LEU A 64 -19.47 -30.34 15.87
C LEU A 64 -20.81 -31.02 16.14
N LEU A 65 -21.68 -31.14 15.16
CA LEU A 65 -22.98 -31.84 15.27
C LEU A 65 -22.82 -33.34 15.54
N ASP A 66 -21.76 -33.96 15.04
CA ASP A 66 -21.47 -35.37 15.26
C ASP A 66 -20.78 -35.64 16.63
N SER A 67 -20.34 -34.61 17.30
CA SER A 67 -19.67 -34.69 18.60
C SER A 67 -20.64 -34.78 19.78
N ASP A 68 -20.08 -34.90 21.00
CA ASP A 68 -20.86 -34.85 22.23
C ASP A 68 -21.56 -33.48 22.46
N PHE A 69 -21.21 -32.44 21.71
CA PHE A 69 -21.91 -31.15 21.71
C PHE A 69 -23.40 -31.32 21.44
N ALA A 70 -23.77 -32.12 20.46
CA ALA A 70 -25.19 -32.39 20.14
C ALA A 70 -25.97 -33.06 21.28
N ARG A 71 -25.28 -33.59 22.30
CA ARG A 71 -25.91 -34.20 23.46
C ARG A 71 -26.08 -33.24 24.64
N VAL A 72 -25.29 -32.19 24.70
CA VAL A 72 -25.14 -31.28 25.85
C VAL A 72 -25.72 -29.90 25.54
N ALA A 73 -25.67 -29.46 24.29
CA ALA A 73 -26.13 -28.15 23.84
C ALA A 73 -27.67 -28.03 23.96
N ALA A 74 -28.14 -26.80 24.12
CA ALA A 74 -29.56 -26.52 24.08
C ALA A 74 -30.18 -26.85 22.69
N ARG A 75 -31.45 -27.17 22.65
CA ARG A 75 -32.11 -27.55 21.41
C ARG A 75 -32.08 -26.43 20.36
N GLU A 76 -32.18 -25.19 20.82
CA GLU A 76 -32.13 -23.99 19.98
C GLU A 76 -30.77 -23.84 19.31
N ASP A 77 -29.67 -24.14 20.00
CA ASP A 77 -28.31 -24.09 19.48
C ASP A 77 -28.11 -25.13 18.39
N ILE A 78 -28.58 -26.34 18.60
CA ILE A 78 -28.50 -27.43 17.64
C ILE A 78 -29.30 -27.09 16.37
N ASP A 79 -30.48 -26.49 16.52
CA ASP A 79 -31.31 -26.10 15.39
C ASP A 79 -30.69 -24.92 14.61
N LEU A 80 -30.02 -23.97 15.28
CA LEU A 80 -29.27 -22.90 14.65
C LEU A 80 -28.07 -23.43 13.87
N THR A 81 -27.25 -24.29 14.51
CA THR A 81 -26.09 -24.93 13.85
C THR A 81 -26.50 -25.75 12.61
N LYS A 82 -27.66 -26.43 12.66
CA LYS A 82 -28.17 -27.12 11.47
C LYS A 82 -28.57 -26.17 10.33
N ARG A 83 -29.12 -24.99 10.66
CA ARG A 83 -29.43 -23.96 9.67
C ARG A 83 -28.13 -23.39 9.05
N GLU A 84 -27.11 -23.16 9.85
CA GLU A 84 -25.78 -22.75 9.40
C GLU A 84 -25.16 -23.79 8.45
N VAL A 85 -25.20 -25.07 8.81
CA VAL A 85 -24.73 -26.18 7.94
C VAL A 85 -25.49 -26.20 6.61
N ALA A 86 -26.83 -26.06 6.63
CA ALA A 86 -27.64 -26.03 5.41
C ALA A 86 -27.33 -24.81 4.52
N ALA A 87 -27.02 -23.65 5.10
CA ALA A 87 -26.58 -22.47 4.36
C ALA A 87 -25.20 -22.68 3.73
N LEU A 88 -24.26 -23.27 4.48
CA LEU A 88 -22.93 -23.60 3.97
C LEU A 88 -22.98 -24.65 2.82
N GLU A 89 -23.80 -25.68 2.96
CA GLU A 89 -23.99 -26.68 1.89
C GLU A 89 -24.48 -26.02 0.60
N ARG A 90 -25.42 -25.07 0.70
CA ARG A 90 -25.89 -24.29 -0.46
C ARG A 90 -24.79 -23.39 -1.03
N THR A 91 -23.99 -22.74 -0.17
CA THR A 91 -22.88 -21.88 -0.59
C THR A 91 -21.82 -22.70 -1.36
N VAL A 92 -21.44 -23.86 -0.86
CA VAL A 92 -20.47 -24.76 -1.49
C VAL A 92 -21.03 -25.34 -2.80
N ALA A 93 -22.31 -25.70 -2.84
CA ALA A 93 -22.98 -26.27 -4.01
C ALA A 93 -23.33 -25.22 -5.08
N ALA A 94 -23.26 -23.92 -4.76
CA ALA A 94 -23.67 -22.85 -5.66
C ALA A 94 -22.98 -22.96 -7.04
N SER A 95 -23.79 -22.91 -8.09
CA SER A 95 -23.33 -23.01 -9.49
C SER A 95 -23.10 -21.64 -10.14
N SER A 96 -23.71 -20.60 -9.59
CA SER A 96 -23.57 -19.21 -10.04
C SER A 96 -23.07 -18.30 -8.94
N THR A 97 -22.49 -17.16 -9.33
CA THR A 97 -22.00 -16.15 -8.38
C THR A 97 -23.16 -15.57 -7.55
N SER A 98 -24.35 -15.39 -8.15
CA SER A 98 -25.50 -14.87 -7.42
C SER A 98 -25.97 -15.87 -6.35
N GLU A 99 -26.13 -17.14 -6.71
CA GLU A 99 -26.49 -18.21 -5.74
C GLU A 99 -25.46 -18.30 -4.60
N PHE A 100 -24.19 -18.14 -4.91
CA PHE A 100 -23.12 -18.14 -3.91
C PHE A 100 -23.28 -16.96 -2.95
N ILE A 101 -23.48 -15.73 -3.47
CA ILE A 101 -23.61 -14.54 -2.65
C ILE A 101 -24.85 -14.64 -1.75
N ASP A 102 -25.99 -15.07 -2.29
CA ASP A 102 -27.22 -15.20 -1.54
C ASP A 102 -27.07 -16.19 -0.38
N ALA A 103 -26.53 -17.39 -0.67
CA ALA A 103 -26.33 -18.42 0.34
C ALA A 103 -25.27 -18.04 1.39
N ALA A 104 -24.17 -17.39 0.96
CA ALA A 104 -23.14 -16.94 1.87
C ALA A 104 -23.63 -15.78 2.77
N THR A 105 -24.46 -14.89 2.24
CA THR A 105 -25.07 -13.82 3.04
C THR A 105 -25.97 -14.40 4.12
N GLU A 106 -26.81 -15.38 3.78
CA GLU A 106 -27.65 -16.09 4.75
C GLU A 106 -26.81 -16.79 5.83
N PHE A 107 -25.69 -17.41 5.46
CA PHE A 107 -24.77 -18.00 6.43
C PHE A 107 -24.25 -16.95 7.43
N PHE A 108 -23.79 -15.78 6.96
CA PHE A 108 -23.33 -14.72 7.87
C PHE A 108 -24.45 -14.15 8.74
N GLU A 109 -25.70 -14.09 8.28
CA GLU A 109 -26.84 -13.68 9.11
C GLU A 109 -27.06 -14.66 10.26
N LEU A 110 -26.92 -15.96 10.01
CA LEU A 110 -27.03 -16.99 11.03
C LEU A 110 -25.84 -16.95 12.02
N GLU A 111 -24.62 -16.73 11.53
CA GLU A 111 -23.46 -16.55 12.42
C GLU A 111 -23.59 -15.31 13.31
N ILE A 112 -24.16 -14.21 12.79
CA ILE A 112 -24.45 -13.01 13.60
C ILE A 112 -25.50 -13.34 14.67
N GLU A 113 -26.58 -14.06 14.32
CA GLU A 113 -27.58 -14.54 15.28
C GLU A 113 -26.91 -15.41 16.37
N SER A 114 -26.01 -16.31 15.98
CA SER A 114 -25.25 -17.19 16.87
C SER A 114 -24.32 -16.39 17.82
N ALA A 115 -23.62 -15.38 17.29
CA ALA A 115 -22.75 -14.52 18.08
C ALA A 115 -23.52 -13.64 19.10
N GLU A 116 -24.70 -13.13 18.73
CA GLU A 116 -25.56 -12.35 19.63
C GLU A 116 -26.13 -13.21 20.77
N HIS A 117 -26.35 -14.48 20.54
CA HIS A 117 -26.75 -15.44 21.59
C HIS A 117 -25.57 -15.92 22.46
N GLY A 118 -24.34 -15.51 22.13
CA GLY A 118 -23.13 -15.84 22.88
C GLY A 118 -22.60 -17.26 22.63
N TYR A 119 -22.98 -17.88 21.54
CA TYR A 119 -22.55 -19.24 21.17
C TYR A 119 -21.23 -19.24 20.39
N LEU A 120 -20.88 -18.13 19.73
CA LEU A 120 -19.63 -17.96 19.03
C LEU A 120 -18.72 -16.95 19.75
N ILE A 121 -17.43 -17.23 19.72
CA ILE A 121 -16.37 -16.30 20.17
C ILE A 121 -16.14 -15.20 19.11
N SER A 122 -16.78 -15.31 17.95
CA SER A 122 -16.62 -14.40 16.81
C SER A 122 -17.20 -13.01 17.09
N ASP A 123 -16.51 -11.97 16.66
CA ASP A 123 -17.00 -10.60 16.77
C ASP A 123 -18.14 -10.36 15.76
N ALA A 124 -19.34 -10.14 16.27
CA ALA A 124 -20.53 -9.86 15.47
C ALA A 124 -20.34 -8.65 14.52
N ARG A 125 -19.46 -7.70 14.88
CA ARG A 125 -19.12 -6.56 13.99
C ARG A 125 -18.33 -7.01 12.77
N ALA A 126 -17.36 -7.91 12.97
CA ALA A 126 -16.60 -8.45 11.86
C ALA A 126 -17.47 -9.28 10.92
N LEU A 127 -18.38 -10.09 11.46
CA LEU A 127 -19.35 -10.86 10.68
C LEU A 127 -20.31 -9.95 9.89
N SER A 128 -20.81 -8.88 10.52
CA SER A 128 -21.64 -7.88 9.84
C SER A 128 -20.90 -7.20 8.69
N ALA A 129 -19.61 -6.85 8.89
CA ALA A 129 -18.81 -6.26 7.83
C ALA A 129 -18.59 -7.22 6.66
N GLN A 130 -18.41 -8.52 6.93
CA GLN A 130 -18.28 -9.55 5.89
C GLN A 130 -19.58 -9.74 5.11
N ARG A 131 -20.72 -9.77 5.80
CA ARG A 131 -22.04 -9.78 5.16
C ARG A 131 -22.25 -8.56 4.27
N ASP A 132 -22.01 -7.36 4.79
CA ASP A 132 -22.18 -6.11 4.06
C ASP A 132 -21.25 -6.04 2.83
N TYR A 133 -20.07 -6.62 2.93
CA TYR A 133 -19.16 -6.75 1.81
C TYR A 133 -19.70 -7.67 0.70
N LEU A 134 -20.32 -8.81 1.06
CA LEU A 134 -20.98 -9.69 0.08
C LEU A 134 -22.17 -9.01 -0.60
N LEU A 135 -22.95 -8.23 0.14
CA LEU A 135 -24.09 -7.49 -0.41
C LEU A 135 -23.66 -6.47 -1.48
N LEU A 136 -22.46 -5.87 -1.36
CA LEU A 136 -21.94 -4.98 -2.40
C LEU A 136 -21.68 -5.71 -3.72
N PHE A 137 -21.30 -6.99 -3.67
CA PHE A 137 -21.17 -7.79 -4.89
C PHE A 137 -22.53 -8.12 -5.51
N ALA A 138 -23.58 -8.28 -4.69
CA ALA A 138 -24.92 -8.50 -5.19
C ALA A 138 -25.48 -7.30 -5.98
N GLU A 139 -25.03 -6.09 -5.67
CA GLU A 139 -25.41 -4.86 -6.38
C GLU A 139 -24.68 -4.67 -7.73
N MET A 140 -23.62 -5.46 -8.01
CA MET A 140 -22.87 -5.36 -9.24
C MET A 140 -23.60 -6.03 -10.41
N GLU A 141 -23.59 -5.42 -11.58
CA GLU A 141 -24.21 -5.97 -12.80
C GLU A 141 -23.58 -7.32 -13.21
N HIS A 142 -22.25 -7.44 -13.03
CA HIS A 142 -21.48 -8.66 -13.32
C HIS A 142 -20.53 -8.97 -12.17
N PRO A 143 -21.00 -9.58 -11.07
CA PRO A 143 -20.19 -9.83 -9.91
C PRO A 143 -19.10 -10.88 -10.21
N THR A 144 -17.85 -10.49 -10.02
CA THR A 144 -16.70 -11.39 -10.11
C THR A 144 -16.04 -11.46 -8.75
N LEU A 145 -16.11 -12.61 -8.09
CA LEU A 145 -15.63 -12.79 -6.71
C LEU A 145 -14.11 -12.78 -6.58
N GLY A 146 -13.40 -12.79 -7.67
CA GLY A 146 -11.94 -12.76 -7.71
C GLY A 146 -11.38 -13.32 -9.01
N TYR A 147 -10.06 -13.38 -9.11
CA TYR A 147 -9.35 -13.82 -10.30
C TYR A 147 -8.36 -14.93 -9.93
N ALA A 148 -8.33 -16.00 -10.69
CA ALA A 148 -7.47 -17.16 -10.42
C ALA A 148 -5.97 -16.87 -10.63
N SER A 149 -5.65 -15.85 -11.42
CA SER A 149 -4.26 -15.41 -11.62
C SER A 149 -4.17 -13.93 -11.91
N THR A 150 -2.99 -13.35 -11.66
CA THR A 150 -2.71 -11.96 -12.03
C THR A 150 -2.84 -11.71 -13.54
N LEU A 151 -2.65 -12.75 -14.36
CA LEU A 151 -2.84 -12.68 -15.82
C LEU A 151 -4.30 -12.61 -16.24
N GLU A 152 -5.23 -13.00 -15.40
CA GLU A 152 -6.68 -12.95 -15.63
C GLU A 152 -7.32 -11.69 -15.05
N ALA A 153 -6.60 -11.03 -14.15
CA ALA A 153 -7.09 -9.83 -13.50
C ALA A 153 -7.13 -8.62 -14.46
N PRO A 154 -8.16 -7.77 -14.38
CA PRO A 154 -8.18 -6.49 -15.04
C PRO A 154 -7.08 -5.56 -14.54
N ALA A 155 -6.77 -4.52 -15.32
CA ALA A 155 -5.62 -3.65 -15.04
C ALA A 155 -5.67 -2.96 -13.66
N LEU A 156 -6.82 -2.44 -13.26
CA LEU A 156 -6.96 -1.79 -11.94
C LEU A 156 -6.78 -2.78 -10.79
N TYR A 157 -7.36 -3.97 -10.90
CA TYR A 157 -7.22 -5.02 -9.90
C TYR A 157 -5.77 -5.47 -9.78
N TYR A 158 -5.11 -5.71 -10.92
CA TYR A 158 -3.69 -6.02 -10.98
C TYR A 158 -2.84 -4.93 -10.32
N ALA A 159 -3.08 -3.65 -10.65
CA ALA A 159 -2.32 -2.54 -10.06
C ALA A 159 -2.46 -2.51 -8.53
N SER A 160 -3.66 -2.69 -8.02
CA SER A 160 -3.93 -2.73 -6.58
C SER A 160 -3.24 -3.92 -5.91
N SER A 161 -3.32 -5.11 -6.50
CA SER A 161 -2.67 -6.30 -5.94
C SER A 161 -1.14 -6.19 -5.92
N MET A 162 -0.54 -5.52 -6.92
CA MET A 162 0.91 -5.33 -6.98
C MET A 162 1.42 -4.36 -5.91
N ILE A 163 0.60 -3.43 -5.43
CA ILE A 163 0.96 -2.54 -4.32
C ILE A 163 1.29 -3.35 -3.05
N TRP A 164 0.58 -4.47 -2.85
CA TRP A 164 0.85 -5.37 -1.73
C TRP A 164 1.95 -6.41 -2.05
N THR A 165 1.87 -7.03 -3.21
CA THR A 165 2.75 -8.16 -3.58
C THR A 165 4.22 -7.72 -3.71
N ILE A 166 4.47 -6.44 -3.99
CA ILE A 166 5.81 -5.88 -3.99
C ILE A 166 6.01 -5.06 -2.70
N PRO A 167 6.17 -5.69 -1.53
CA PRO A 167 6.39 -4.99 -0.25
C PRO A 167 7.64 -4.13 -0.30
N TYR A 168 8.55 -4.42 -1.23
CA TYR A 168 9.77 -3.67 -1.48
C TYR A 168 9.56 -2.41 -2.34
N LEU A 169 8.38 -2.19 -2.93
CA LEU A 169 8.09 -0.95 -3.66
C LEU A 169 8.28 0.26 -2.74
N ALA A 170 7.90 0.11 -1.49
CA ALA A 170 8.12 1.09 -0.45
C ALA A 170 9.60 1.37 -0.18
N PHE A 171 10.46 0.34 -0.25
CA PHE A 171 11.91 0.50 -0.12
C PHE A 171 12.57 1.02 -1.40
N TYR A 172 11.98 0.77 -2.57
CA TYR A 172 12.49 1.30 -3.83
C TYR A 172 12.38 2.82 -3.92
N LEU A 173 11.32 3.41 -3.40
CA LEU A 173 11.14 4.86 -3.41
C LEU A 173 12.29 5.62 -2.74
N PRO A 174 12.74 5.26 -1.50
CA PRO A 174 13.90 5.89 -0.87
C PRO A 174 15.19 5.71 -1.66
N VAL A 175 15.44 4.49 -2.11
CA VAL A 175 16.62 4.18 -2.90
C VAL A 175 16.62 4.95 -4.21
N LEU A 176 15.48 5.00 -4.89
CA LEU A 176 15.29 5.74 -6.13
C LEU A 176 15.51 7.25 -5.90
N ALA A 177 14.91 7.83 -4.87
CA ALA A 177 15.09 9.23 -4.51
C ALA A 177 16.55 9.55 -4.21
N ALA A 178 17.25 8.69 -3.46
CA ALA A 178 18.66 8.83 -3.16
C ALA A 178 19.55 8.74 -4.42
N VAL A 179 19.27 7.78 -5.31
CA VAL A 179 20.00 7.60 -6.59
C VAL A 179 19.79 8.80 -7.51
N ILE A 180 18.55 9.28 -7.64
CA ILE A 180 18.22 10.46 -8.46
C ILE A 180 18.95 11.69 -7.91
N THR A 181 18.86 11.93 -6.60
CA THR A 181 19.54 13.06 -5.95
C THR A 181 21.06 12.99 -6.15
N ALA A 182 21.65 11.83 -5.95
CA ALA A 182 23.07 11.61 -6.17
C ALA A 182 23.50 11.82 -7.63
N ALA A 183 22.69 11.36 -8.59
CA ALA A 183 22.95 11.54 -10.02
C ALA A 183 22.86 13.02 -10.42
N LEU A 184 21.91 13.75 -9.83
CA LEU A 184 21.78 15.20 -9.99
C LEU A 184 23.04 15.93 -9.54
N TYR A 185 23.59 15.58 -8.39
CA TYR A 185 24.76 16.24 -7.83
C TYR A 185 26.07 15.86 -8.51
N ARG A 186 26.27 14.61 -8.91
CA ARG A 186 27.47 14.19 -9.64
C ARG A 186 27.71 14.96 -10.95
N ARG A 187 26.62 15.19 -11.69
CA ARG A 187 26.71 15.92 -12.97
C ARG A 187 26.71 17.43 -12.84
N LYS A 188 26.21 17.99 -11.72
CA LYS A 188 25.87 19.41 -11.61
C LYS A 188 26.44 20.15 -10.40
N GLY A 189 27.19 19.49 -9.53
CA GLY A 189 27.84 20.19 -8.42
C GLY A 189 28.60 21.44 -8.87
N ARG A 190 29.21 21.39 -10.07
CA ARG A 190 29.87 22.55 -10.69
C ARG A 190 28.89 23.56 -11.32
N LEU A 191 27.73 23.17 -11.75
CA LEU A 191 26.68 24.04 -12.33
C LEU A 191 25.81 24.69 -11.24
N LEU A 192 25.49 23.95 -10.19
CA LEU A 192 24.74 24.44 -9.04
C LEU A 192 25.55 25.49 -8.23
N SER A 193 26.83 25.28 -8.05
CA SER A 193 27.71 26.22 -7.35
C SER A 193 28.01 27.49 -8.14
N ARG A 194 27.84 27.48 -9.46
CA ARG A 194 28.11 28.63 -10.35
C ARG A 194 26.82 29.34 -10.83
N ALA A 195 25.62 28.78 -10.54
CA ALA A 195 24.40 29.41 -10.95
C ALA A 195 24.05 30.52 -9.95
N PRO A 196 23.68 31.72 -10.43
CA PRO A 196 23.24 32.82 -9.56
C PRO A 196 21.79 32.54 -9.08
N VAL A 197 21.60 31.51 -8.30
CA VAL A 197 20.33 31.06 -7.75
C VAL A 197 20.44 31.07 -6.24
N SER A 198 19.42 31.57 -5.55
CA SER A 198 19.43 31.56 -4.08
C SER A 198 19.55 30.12 -3.55
N PRO A 199 20.20 29.91 -2.40
CA PRO A 199 20.31 28.58 -1.77
C PRO A 199 18.97 27.88 -1.62
N ALA A 200 17.94 28.60 -1.19
CA ALA A 200 16.57 28.11 -1.05
C ALA A 200 15.99 27.61 -2.38
N CYS A 201 16.11 28.40 -3.45
CA CYS A 201 15.62 28.03 -4.76
C CYS A 201 16.35 26.78 -5.30
N GLY A 202 17.66 26.70 -5.08
CA GLY A 202 18.45 25.52 -5.49
C GLY A 202 18.02 24.24 -4.80
N PHE A 203 17.77 24.30 -3.49
CA PHE A 203 17.27 23.18 -2.70
C PHE A 203 15.86 22.73 -3.16
N LEU A 204 14.92 23.68 -3.23
CA LEU A 204 13.54 23.38 -3.61
C LEU A 204 13.42 22.78 -5.03
N VAL A 205 14.16 23.34 -6.00
CA VAL A 205 14.16 22.81 -7.38
C VAL A 205 14.76 21.40 -7.45
N SER A 206 15.79 21.11 -6.66
CA SER A 206 16.39 19.78 -6.59
C SER A 206 15.43 18.78 -5.97
N ALA A 207 14.86 19.09 -4.81
CA ALA A 207 13.90 18.23 -4.12
C ALA A 207 12.64 17.99 -4.96
N ALA A 208 12.06 19.04 -5.55
CA ALA A 208 10.89 18.89 -6.42
C ALA A 208 11.17 18.03 -7.65
N THR A 209 12.37 18.16 -8.24
CA THR A 209 12.77 17.32 -9.37
C THR A 209 12.93 15.86 -8.95
N GLY A 210 13.53 15.61 -7.78
CA GLY A 210 13.68 14.27 -7.22
C GLY A 210 12.32 13.63 -6.94
N ALA A 211 11.41 14.36 -6.31
CA ALA A 211 10.05 13.91 -6.02
C ALA A 211 9.27 13.56 -7.30
N ALA A 212 9.27 14.48 -8.27
CA ALA A 212 8.59 14.25 -9.56
C ALA A 212 9.16 13.04 -10.31
N ALA A 213 10.47 12.87 -10.31
CA ALA A 213 11.12 11.72 -10.95
C ALA A 213 10.80 10.41 -10.21
N ALA A 214 10.76 10.40 -8.87
CA ALA A 214 10.41 9.23 -8.08
C ALA A 214 8.94 8.83 -8.33
N ALA A 215 8.01 9.78 -8.25
CA ALA A 215 6.59 9.52 -8.50
C ALA A 215 6.35 9.04 -9.95
N ALA A 216 6.94 9.72 -10.94
CA ALA A 216 6.83 9.31 -12.34
C ALA A 216 7.39 7.92 -12.59
N SER A 217 8.49 7.55 -11.94
CA SER A 217 9.10 6.23 -12.11
C SER A 217 8.17 5.10 -11.66
N VAL A 218 7.41 5.29 -10.57
CA VAL A 218 6.42 4.31 -10.13
C VAL A 218 5.33 4.15 -11.19
N VAL A 219 4.72 5.28 -11.63
CA VAL A 219 3.64 5.24 -12.63
C VAL A 219 4.10 4.55 -13.91
N ILE A 220 5.29 4.94 -14.44
CA ILE A 220 5.78 4.38 -15.70
C ILE A 220 6.16 2.91 -15.53
N ALA A 221 6.64 2.47 -14.35
CA ALA A 221 6.95 1.06 -14.10
C ALA A 221 5.71 0.16 -14.21
N PHE A 222 4.53 0.66 -13.83
CA PHE A 222 3.27 -0.07 -13.95
C PHE A 222 2.67 -0.06 -15.36
N MET A 223 3.02 0.92 -16.21
CA MET A 223 2.40 1.07 -17.53
C MET A 223 2.45 -0.17 -18.41
N PRO A 224 3.58 -0.89 -18.57
CA PRO A 224 3.65 -2.05 -19.46
C PRO A 224 2.71 -3.18 -19.02
N SER A 225 2.73 -3.52 -17.73
CA SER A 225 1.88 -4.58 -17.19
C SER A 225 0.40 -4.21 -17.20
N MET A 226 0.07 -2.97 -16.83
CA MET A 226 -1.31 -2.47 -16.94
C MET A 226 -1.82 -2.48 -18.39
N LEU A 227 -0.96 -2.15 -19.36
CA LEU A 227 -1.33 -2.23 -20.77
C LEU A 227 -1.65 -3.66 -21.19
N VAL A 228 -0.82 -4.63 -20.78
CA VAL A 228 -1.06 -6.06 -21.05
C VAL A 228 -2.38 -6.51 -20.43
N CYS A 229 -2.64 -6.20 -19.16
CA CYS A 229 -3.89 -6.54 -18.50
C CYS A 229 -5.09 -5.86 -19.16
N THR A 230 -4.97 -4.59 -19.52
CA THR A 230 -6.06 -3.84 -20.20
C THR A 230 -6.43 -4.46 -21.54
N ILE A 231 -5.43 -4.85 -22.34
CA ILE A 231 -5.67 -5.47 -23.66
C ILE A 231 -6.31 -6.86 -23.52
N LYS A 232 -5.89 -7.64 -22.52
CA LYS A 232 -6.38 -9.00 -22.33
C LYS A 232 -7.73 -9.07 -21.61
N ASN A 233 -7.86 -8.33 -20.51
CA ASN A 233 -8.92 -8.53 -19.52
C ASN A 233 -9.74 -7.26 -19.26
N GLY A 234 -9.43 -6.17 -20.00
CA GLY A 234 -10.06 -4.88 -19.80
C GLY A 234 -9.43 -4.04 -18.68
N PHE A 235 -9.95 -2.84 -18.54
CA PHE A 235 -9.44 -1.87 -17.56
C PHE A 235 -9.83 -2.24 -16.13
N GLY A 236 -11.00 -2.84 -15.93
CA GLY A 236 -11.58 -3.20 -14.65
C GLY A 236 -12.55 -2.14 -14.13
N ASP A 237 -13.37 -2.56 -13.17
CA ASP A 237 -14.37 -1.71 -12.53
C ASP A 237 -13.76 -0.96 -11.35
N PRO A 238 -13.74 0.38 -11.35
CA PRO A 238 -13.27 1.16 -10.20
C PRO A 238 -14.21 1.06 -8.99
N ALA A 239 -15.47 0.65 -9.17
CA ALA A 239 -16.43 0.43 -8.09
C ALA A 239 -16.26 -0.94 -7.41
N TYR A 240 -15.39 -1.83 -7.93
CA TYR A 240 -15.13 -3.13 -7.33
C TYR A 240 -14.84 -2.99 -5.81
N PRO A 241 -15.61 -3.67 -4.95
CA PRO A 241 -15.49 -3.53 -3.50
C PRO A 241 -14.20 -4.20 -2.98
N LEU A 242 -13.60 -3.57 -2.01
CA LEU A 242 -12.46 -4.08 -1.27
C LEU A 242 -12.77 -4.03 0.21
N MET A 243 -12.42 -5.09 0.93
CA MET A 243 -12.52 -5.15 2.39
C MET A 243 -11.13 -5.45 2.96
N PHE A 244 -10.75 -4.72 3.99
CA PHE A 244 -9.49 -4.93 4.70
C PHE A 244 -9.59 -4.42 6.13
N GLU A 245 -8.73 -4.93 6.98
CA GLU A 245 -8.68 -4.57 8.39
C GLU A 245 -7.69 -3.42 8.63
N VAL A 246 -8.13 -2.40 9.38
CA VAL A 246 -7.28 -1.30 9.84
C VAL A 246 -7.39 -1.21 11.35
N GLY A 247 -6.36 -1.60 12.06
CA GLY A 247 -6.43 -1.76 13.51
C GLY A 247 -7.45 -2.83 13.88
N ASP A 248 -8.43 -2.48 14.70
CA ASP A 248 -9.49 -3.39 15.16
C ASP A 248 -10.81 -3.19 14.37
N THR A 249 -10.76 -2.53 13.21
CA THR A 249 -11.96 -2.21 12.43
C THR A 249 -11.85 -2.70 11.00
N MET A 250 -12.91 -3.34 10.52
CA MET A 250 -13.05 -3.66 9.11
C MET A 250 -13.42 -2.40 8.33
N ARG A 251 -12.68 -2.13 7.27
CA ARG A 251 -12.94 -1.03 6.35
C ARG A 251 -13.35 -1.58 4.99
N ILE A 252 -14.48 -1.11 4.49
CA ILE A 252 -14.93 -1.37 3.14
C ILE A 252 -14.68 -0.12 2.29
N THR A 253 -14.14 -0.31 1.10
CA THR A 253 -13.86 0.76 0.14
C THR A 253 -14.01 0.24 -1.28
N THR A 254 -13.80 1.10 -2.28
CA THR A 254 -13.77 0.68 -3.68
C THR A 254 -12.35 0.62 -4.22
N LEU A 255 -12.13 -0.19 -5.24
CA LEU A 255 -10.85 -0.32 -5.92
C LEU A 255 -10.32 1.04 -6.42
N GLY A 256 -11.20 1.87 -6.98
CA GLY A 256 -10.84 3.21 -7.45
C GLY A 256 -10.42 4.14 -6.30
N ALA A 257 -11.13 4.12 -5.17
CA ALA A 257 -10.79 4.91 -3.99
C ALA A 257 -9.46 4.45 -3.39
N SER A 258 -9.26 3.14 -3.23
CA SER A 258 -7.99 2.54 -2.75
C SER A 258 -6.80 2.97 -3.61
N LEU A 259 -6.92 2.89 -4.93
CA LEU A 259 -5.86 3.31 -5.85
C LEU A 259 -5.62 4.82 -5.80
N ALA A 260 -6.65 5.65 -5.65
CA ALA A 260 -6.51 7.09 -5.50
C ALA A 260 -5.80 7.46 -4.18
N GLU A 261 -6.18 6.83 -3.06
CA GLU A 261 -5.50 6.98 -1.77
C GLU A 261 -4.04 6.53 -1.86
N SER A 262 -3.78 5.38 -2.49
CA SER A 262 -2.42 4.87 -2.73
C SER A 262 -1.59 5.84 -3.56
N ALA A 263 -2.14 6.38 -4.65
CA ALA A 263 -1.44 7.36 -5.48
C ALA A 263 -1.11 8.64 -4.70
N LEU A 264 -2.03 9.13 -3.88
CA LEU A 264 -1.82 10.30 -3.04
C LEU A 264 -0.70 10.05 -2.02
N LEU A 265 -0.69 8.89 -1.36
CA LEU A 265 0.35 8.49 -0.43
C LEU A 265 1.72 8.36 -1.14
N PHE A 266 1.77 7.74 -2.30
CA PHE A 266 3.02 7.64 -3.09
C PHE A 266 3.57 9.00 -3.47
N VAL A 267 2.72 9.96 -3.84
CA VAL A 267 3.15 11.34 -4.13
C VAL A 267 3.69 12.00 -2.87
N ALA A 268 2.96 11.94 -1.76
CA ALA A 268 3.38 12.54 -0.49
C ALA A 268 4.72 11.94 -0.01
N LEU A 269 4.85 10.62 -0.02
CA LEU A 269 6.08 9.92 0.34
C LEU A 269 7.24 10.25 -0.61
N SER A 270 6.99 10.36 -1.91
CA SER A 270 8.03 10.77 -2.88
C SER A 270 8.58 12.16 -2.58
N ILE A 271 7.74 13.08 -2.13
CA ILE A 271 8.17 14.42 -1.70
C ILE A 271 9.04 14.33 -0.44
N VAL A 272 8.57 13.63 0.59
CA VAL A 272 9.34 13.44 1.84
C VAL A 272 10.70 12.83 1.55
N LEU A 273 10.72 11.75 0.76
CA LEU A 273 11.93 11.00 0.46
C LEU A 273 12.93 11.81 -0.35
N ALA A 274 12.46 12.60 -1.31
CA ALA A 274 13.32 13.50 -2.08
C ALA A 274 13.95 14.59 -1.19
N VAL A 275 13.16 15.15 -0.26
CA VAL A 275 13.67 16.15 0.69
C VAL A 275 14.66 15.54 1.67
N VAL A 276 14.38 14.35 2.20
CA VAL A 276 15.30 13.57 3.07
C VAL A 276 16.60 13.27 2.33
N ALA A 277 16.53 12.77 1.11
CA ALA A 277 17.71 12.46 0.31
C ALA A 277 18.54 13.71 0.02
N GLU A 278 17.92 14.83 -0.34
CA GLU A 278 18.59 16.11 -0.57
C GLU A 278 19.31 16.60 0.69
N PHE A 279 18.63 16.54 1.83
CA PHE A 279 19.17 16.95 3.12
C PHE A 279 20.41 16.11 3.52
N PHE A 280 20.32 14.80 3.45
CA PHE A 280 21.46 13.91 3.75
C PHE A 280 22.60 14.06 2.76
N PHE A 281 22.29 14.30 1.48
CA PHE A 281 23.33 14.53 0.48
C PHE A 281 24.12 15.82 0.77
N MET A 282 23.47 16.87 1.23
CA MET A 282 24.18 18.10 1.61
C MET A 282 25.15 17.89 2.78
N ILE A 283 24.79 17.01 3.72
CA ILE A 283 25.64 16.71 4.89
C ILE A 283 26.81 15.79 4.49
N SER A 284 26.51 14.72 3.74
CA SER A 284 27.48 13.65 3.47
C SER A 284 28.31 13.86 2.20
N SER A 285 27.80 14.64 1.25
CA SER A 285 28.37 14.81 -0.11
C SER A 285 28.62 13.48 -0.85
N SER A 286 28.07 12.37 -0.31
CA SER A 286 28.25 11.01 -0.82
C SER A 286 26.91 10.37 -1.16
N ALA A 287 26.80 9.86 -2.40
CA ALA A 287 25.62 9.14 -2.85
C ALA A 287 25.33 7.87 -2.02
N LEU A 288 26.40 7.15 -1.66
CA LEU A 288 26.28 5.92 -0.89
C LEU A 288 25.78 6.20 0.53
N LEU A 289 26.38 7.18 1.23
CA LEU A 289 25.96 7.55 2.57
C LEU A 289 24.54 8.13 2.57
N THR A 290 24.17 8.92 1.56
CA THR A 290 22.79 9.41 1.41
C THR A 290 21.82 8.25 1.24
N GLY A 291 22.13 7.28 0.40
CA GLY A 291 21.30 6.09 0.21
C GLY A 291 21.14 5.29 1.50
N ILE A 292 22.25 4.99 2.17
CA ILE A 292 22.24 4.25 3.44
C ILE A 292 21.44 5.03 4.52
N SER A 293 21.70 6.33 4.68
CA SER A 293 21.01 7.15 5.67
C SER A 293 19.50 7.26 5.40
N ALA A 294 19.12 7.40 4.13
CA ALA A 294 17.71 7.43 3.74
C ALA A 294 17.03 6.08 4.02
N VAL A 295 17.67 4.98 3.63
CA VAL A 295 17.15 3.62 3.90
C VAL A 295 17.06 3.35 5.41
N VAL A 296 18.08 3.68 6.17
CA VAL A 296 18.08 3.49 7.63
C VAL A 296 16.99 4.33 8.28
N ALA A 297 16.89 5.63 7.96
CA ALA A 297 15.88 6.51 8.54
C ALA A 297 14.45 6.07 8.24
N LEU A 298 14.23 5.40 7.12
CA LEU A 298 12.91 5.01 6.64
C LEU A 298 12.59 3.55 6.88
N ALA A 299 13.60 2.69 6.99
CA ALA A 299 13.43 1.27 7.30
C ALA A 299 13.36 0.99 8.81
N LEU A 300 14.00 1.82 9.64
CA LEU A 300 13.98 1.66 11.10
C LEU A 300 12.57 1.45 11.68
N PRO A 301 11.54 2.22 11.27
CA PRO A 301 10.20 2.04 11.79
C PRO A 301 9.49 0.74 11.38
N THR A 302 9.99 0.03 10.39
CA THR A 302 9.41 -1.26 9.99
C THR A 302 9.98 -2.43 10.78
N LEU A 303 10.92 -2.18 11.69
CA LEU A 303 11.53 -3.20 12.51
C LEU A 303 10.61 -3.59 13.69
N PRO A 304 10.67 -4.85 14.15
CA PRO A 304 9.76 -5.37 15.19
C PRO A 304 9.73 -4.59 16.51
N PHE A 305 10.78 -3.85 16.86
CA PHE A 305 10.78 -3.06 18.10
C PHE A 305 9.87 -1.82 18.06
N TYR A 306 9.43 -1.39 16.86
CA TYR A 306 8.41 -0.32 16.75
C TYR A 306 7.00 -0.81 17.11
N SER A 307 6.78 -2.12 17.11
CA SER A 307 5.54 -2.71 17.58
C SER A 307 5.45 -2.75 19.12
N THR A 308 6.50 -2.32 19.84
CA THR A 308 6.44 -2.22 21.30
C THR A 308 5.47 -1.12 21.73
N ALA A 309 4.71 -1.37 22.80
CA ALA A 309 3.71 -0.44 23.32
C ALA A 309 4.25 0.98 23.59
N ALA A 310 5.55 1.14 23.86
CA ALA A 310 6.18 2.42 24.12
C ALA A 310 6.34 3.30 22.86
N MET A 311 6.52 2.68 21.69
CA MET A 311 6.72 3.40 20.41
C MET A 311 5.44 3.51 19.59
N SER A 312 4.42 2.71 19.91
CA SER A 312 3.13 2.68 19.22
C SER A 312 2.47 4.06 19.05
N PRO A 313 2.41 4.96 20.05
CA PRO A 313 1.78 6.27 19.88
C PRO A 313 2.53 7.19 18.91
N LEU A 314 3.84 7.01 18.74
CA LEU A 314 4.65 7.82 17.83
C LEU A 314 4.60 7.30 16.39
N GLY A 315 4.26 6.04 16.21
CA GLY A 315 4.22 5.39 14.90
C GLY A 315 3.32 6.13 13.91
N ALA A 316 2.14 6.56 14.33
CA ALA A 316 1.19 7.28 13.49
C ALA A 316 1.70 8.66 13.00
N TYR A 317 2.73 9.22 13.62
CA TYR A 317 3.32 10.51 13.25
C TYR A 317 4.60 10.37 12.42
N LEU A 318 5.05 9.16 12.14
CA LEU A 318 6.25 8.90 11.37
C LEU A 318 5.90 8.58 9.90
N PRO A 319 6.34 9.38 8.92
CA PRO A 319 6.07 9.10 7.50
C PRO A 319 6.55 7.73 7.04
N SER A 320 7.56 7.18 7.69
CA SER A 320 8.08 5.83 7.43
C SER A 320 7.08 4.70 7.71
N THR A 321 6.15 4.89 8.66
CA THR A 321 5.06 3.94 8.93
C THR A 321 4.17 3.76 7.70
N TYR A 322 4.02 4.81 6.91
CA TYR A 322 3.17 4.84 5.72
C TYR A 322 3.83 4.34 4.44
N LEU A 323 5.06 3.83 4.53
CA LEU A 323 5.70 3.14 3.41
C LEU A 323 4.95 1.86 3.02
N GLN A 324 4.23 1.26 3.96
CA GLN A 324 3.29 0.18 3.70
C GLN A 324 1.93 0.78 3.29
N VAL A 325 1.88 1.38 2.11
CA VAL A 325 0.70 2.09 1.58
C VAL A 325 -0.57 1.24 1.64
N TRP A 326 -0.45 -0.06 1.36
CA TRP A 326 -1.53 -1.01 1.38
C TRP A 326 -2.20 -1.17 2.75
N SER A 327 -1.49 -0.93 3.85
CA SER A 327 -2.05 -1.03 5.21
C SER A 327 -3.08 0.07 5.52
N ILE A 328 -3.17 1.08 4.69
CA ILE A 328 -4.05 2.25 4.88
C ILE A 328 -5.07 2.37 3.77
N ALA A 329 -4.62 2.23 2.53
CA ALA A 329 -5.46 2.39 1.36
C ALA A 329 -6.22 1.10 0.99
N GLY A 330 -5.80 -0.04 1.55
CA GLY A 330 -6.28 -1.36 1.14
C GLY A 330 -5.66 -1.79 -0.20
N PHE A 331 -5.97 -3.00 -0.60
CA PHE A 331 -5.49 -3.59 -1.85
C PHE A 331 -6.42 -4.72 -2.28
N ALA A 332 -6.45 -4.99 -3.58
CA ALA A 332 -7.08 -6.18 -4.10
C ALA A 332 -6.19 -7.38 -3.78
N SER A 333 -6.63 -8.21 -2.86
CA SER A 333 -5.87 -9.36 -2.40
C SER A 333 -6.18 -10.59 -3.25
N PHE A 334 -5.13 -11.34 -3.54
CA PHE A 334 -5.23 -12.71 -4.00
C PHE A 334 -5.04 -13.73 -2.87
N ALA A 335 -4.78 -13.21 -1.67
CA ALA A 335 -4.66 -14.00 -0.45
C ALA A 335 -5.40 -13.27 0.67
N PRO A 336 -6.14 -13.99 1.49
CA PRO A 336 -7.04 -13.42 2.50
C PRO A 336 -6.36 -12.98 3.79
N GLU A 337 -5.09 -13.15 3.93
CA GLU A 337 -4.38 -12.71 5.12
C GLU A 337 -4.32 -11.18 5.15
N PHE A 338 -5.27 -10.62 5.85
CA PHE A 338 -5.35 -9.22 6.16
C PHE A 338 -4.18 -8.85 7.07
N SER A 339 -3.28 -8.05 6.60
CA SER A 339 -2.28 -7.55 7.50
C SER A 339 -2.85 -6.36 8.23
N VAL A 340 -2.97 -6.57 9.47
CA VAL A 340 -3.34 -5.57 10.46
C VAL A 340 -2.21 -4.55 10.55
N CYS A 341 -2.54 -3.27 10.47
CA CYS A 341 -1.63 -2.24 10.92
C CYS A 341 -1.77 -2.11 12.45
N PRO A 342 -0.84 -2.66 13.24
CA PRO A 342 -0.99 -2.70 14.71
C PRO A 342 -0.79 -1.33 15.38
N ILE A 343 -0.57 -0.27 14.60
CA ILE A 343 -0.23 1.05 15.13
C ILE A 343 -1.51 1.89 15.25
N PRO A 344 -1.93 2.24 16.47
CA PRO A 344 -3.10 3.07 16.69
C PRO A 344 -2.99 4.45 16.03
N GLY A 345 -4.09 4.96 15.50
CA GLY A 345 -4.17 6.29 14.92
C GLY A 345 -3.60 6.41 13.49
N VAL A 346 -3.19 5.31 12.89
CA VAL A 346 -2.79 5.27 11.48
C VAL A 346 -3.99 5.56 10.59
N SER A 347 -3.85 6.57 9.73
CA SER A 347 -4.90 6.98 8.80
C SER A 347 -4.30 7.82 7.66
N LEU A 348 -5.03 7.96 6.56
CA LEU A 348 -4.61 8.81 5.45
C LEU A 348 -4.38 10.28 5.87
N PRO A 349 -5.26 10.93 6.65
CA PRO A 349 -4.98 12.28 7.15
C PRO A 349 -3.72 12.36 8.01
N ALA A 350 -3.48 11.40 8.91
CA ALA A 350 -2.28 11.38 9.74
C ALA A 350 -1.01 11.22 8.88
N ALA A 351 -1.05 10.38 7.85
CA ALA A 351 0.03 10.21 6.87
C ALA A 351 0.37 11.52 6.15
N LEU A 352 -0.65 12.22 5.67
CA LEU A 352 -0.45 13.49 4.96
C LEU A 352 0.08 14.58 5.89
N ILE A 353 -0.51 14.72 7.07
CA ILE A 353 -0.06 15.73 8.06
C ILE A 353 1.39 15.47 8.47
N SER A 354 1.75 14.25 8.84
CA SER A 354 3.11 13.90 9.24
C SER A 354 4.11 14.12 8.09
N SER A 355 3.73 13.78 6.86
CA SER A 355 4.54 14.03 5.66
C SER A 355 4.76 15.52 5.40
N ILE A 356 3.73 16.34 5.53
CA ILE A 356 3.82 17.79 5.36
C ILE A 356 4.70 18.39 6.44
N VAL A 357 4.49 18.05 7.71
CA VAL A 357 5.26 18.57 8.85
C VAL A 357 6.75 18.24 8.67
N LEU A 358 7.08 16.98 8.41
CA LEU A 358 8.47 16.57 8.20
C LEU A 358 9.09 17.28 6.99
N THR A 359 8.36 17.39 5.89
CA THR A 359 8.81 18.09 4.69
C THR A 359 9.16 19.55 5.00
N VAL A 360 8.26 20.27 5.70
CA VAL A 360 8.46 21.68 6.04
C VAL A 360 9.68 21.87 6.96
N VAL A 361 9.80 21.02 7.98
CA VAL A 361 10.94 21.05 8.91
C VAL A 361 12.27 20.81 8.17
N LEU A 362 12.32 19.78 7.33
CA LEU A 362 13.54 19.46 6.59
C LEU A 362 13.90 20.49 5.51
N ILE A 363 12.90 21.08 4.86
CA ILE A 363 13.13 22.21 3.94
C ILE A 363 13.73 23.39 4.70
N GLY A 364 13.17 23.77 5.82
CA GLY A 364 13.68 24.86 6.66
C GLY A 364 15.13 24.61 7.10
N ALA A 365 15.40 23.41 7.64
CA ALA A 365 16.75 23.00 8.05
C ALA A 365 17.71 22.93 6.86
N GLY A 366 17.28 22.42 5.71
CA GLY A 366 18.09 22.31 4.50
C GLY A 366 18.47 23.68 3.92
N ILE A 367 17.53 24.63 3.90
CA ILE A 367 17.81 26.00 3.47
C ILE A 367 18.84 26.67 4.41
N ALA A 368 18.65 26.52 5.72
CA ALA A 368 19.55 27.07 6.73
C ALA A 368 20.97 26.47 6.60
N LEU A 369 21.06 25.15 6.45
CA LEU A 369 22.33 24.46 6.27
C LEU A 369 23.05 24.92 5.00
N ARG A 370 22.34 25.05 3.90
CA ARG A 370 22.92 25.50 2.63
C ARG A 370 23.39 26.96 2.71
N ALA A 371 22.65 27.82 3.37
CA ALA A 371 23.07 29.20 3.61
C ALA A 371 24.37 29.29 4.45
N CYS A 372 24.59 28.31 5.36
CA CYS A 372 25.84 28.21 6.11
C CYS A 372 27.02 27.71 5.28
N ILE A 373 26.78 26.74 4.38
CA ILE A 373 27.82 26.16 3.51
C ILE A 373 28.23 27.16 2.44
N ASP A 374 27.31 27.90 1.86
CA ASP A 374 27.54 28.88 0.78
C ASP A 374 28.10 30.23 1.29
N LYS A 375 28.22 30.43 2.62
CA LYS A 375 28.89 31.61 3.15
C LYS A 375 30.35 31.62 2.62
N PRO A 376 30.81 32.69 1.89
CA PRO A 376 32.18 32.79 1.49
C PRO A 376 33.04 32.72 2.76
N LYS A 377 34.05 31.83 2.78
CA LYS A 377 35.09 31.84 3.80
C LYS A 377 35.77 33.20 3.70
N GLY A 378 35.13 34.16 4.37
CA GLY A 378 35.57 35.57 4.35
C GLY A 378 36.96 35.68 4.97
N GLY A 379 37.87 36.17 4.23
CA GLY A 379 38.94 36.99 4.75
C GLY A 379 40.05 36.28 5.53
N GLN A 380 40.75 35.37 4.90
CA GLN A 380 42.14 35.05 5.31
C GLN A 380 43.17 35.40 4.20
N HIS A 381 43.00 36.55 3.58
CA HIS A 381 44.05 37.21 2.83
C HIS A 381 43.90 38.73 3.11
N ALA A 382 44.40 39.16 4.25
CA ALA A 382 44.88 40.51 4.50
C ALA A 382 46.30 40.41 5.05
#